data_d40c5ff2f1475e349237bf4cd4aebbe4
#
_entry.id   d40c5ff2f1475e349237bf4cd4aebbe4
#
_cell.length_a   1.000
_cell.length_b   1.000
_cell.length_c   1.000
_cell.angle_alpha   90.00
_cell.angle_beta   90.00
_cell.angle_gamma   90.00
#
_symmetry.space_group_name_H-M   'P 1'
#
loop_
_entity.id
_entity.type
_entity.pdbx_description
1 polymer ?
#
loop_
_entity_poly.entity_id
_entity_poly.type
_entity_poly.pdbx_seq_one_letter_code
_entity_poly.pdbx_strand_id
1 'polypeptide(L)'
;METSLTLTQEKAISVLQSSLYPGASTESVLMVLDYCKARKLDPFLKPVHIVPMWDSKSKTMRDVVMPGLNLYRTQAAESGQLAGISEPVFGEMTEFNFGGFKMSAPAFCKVTVSRLMPNGNVANFTAVEFMEEAISVSKEGTPTPMWKKRPRGMLAKTAESQALRKAFPDINSAETAEEMDGKSYFDEQTETRAVTSEIALKALDCAKQGTAAYTDFWKSISAQERKEIRAAYPQGLNEIAKAADAKAQAEIIEEAQ
;
A
#
# COMPACT_ATOMS: atom_id res chain seq x y z
N MET A 1 -23.43 -38.80 19.83
CA MET A 1 -24.12 -38.01 18.80
C MET A 1 -23.59 -36.58 18.86
N GLU A 2 -22.57 -36.29 18.08
CA GLU A 2 -22.08 -34.91 17.92
C GLU A 2 -23.05 -34.15 17.03
N THR A 3 -23.80 -33.27 17.64
CA THR A 3 -24.65 -32.33 16.89
C THR A 3 -23.73 -31.25 16.28
N SER A 4 -23.24 -31.54 15.11
CA SER A 4 -22.56 -30.51 14.29
C SER A 4 -23.57 -29.42 13.95
N LEU A 5 -23.54 -28.31 14.69
CA LEU A 5 -24.28 -27.11 14.36
C LEU A 5 -23.61 -26.46 13.15
N THR A 6 -24.07 -26.84 11.96
CA THR A 6 -23.71 -26.11 10.72
C THR A 6 -24.33 -24.72 10.79
N LEU A 7 -23.49 -23.70 10.99
CA LEU A 7 -23.93 -22.32 10.88
C LEU A 7 -24.35 -22.07 9.42
N THR A 8 -25.59 -21.66 9.20
CA THR A 8 -25.99 -21.20 7.87
C THR A 8 -25.24 -19.91 7.54
N GLN A 9 -24.98 -19.65 6.25
CA GLN A 9 -24.26 -18.45 5.82
C GLN A 9 -24.89 -17.16 6.34
N GLU A 10 -26.24 -17.09 6.37
CA GLU A 10 -26.99 -15.93 6.91
C GLU A 10 -26.69 -15.70 8.40
N LYS A 11 -26.67 -16.78 9.20
CA LYS A 11 -26.31 -16.68 10.62
C LYS A 11 -24.87 -16.24 10.81
N ALA A 12 -23.95 -16.75 9.99
CA ALA A 12 -22.55 -16.33 10.04
C ALA A 12 -22.39 -14.82 9.74
N ILE A 13 -23.06 -14.31 8.69
CA ILE A 13 -23.10 -12.88 8.36
C ILE A 13 -23.64 -12.07 9.53
N SER A 14 -24.80 -12.46 10.09
CA SER A 14 -25.41 -11.75 11.22
C SER A 14 -24.51 -11.69 12.45
N VAL A 15 -23.83 -12.79 12.80
CA VAL A 15 -22.89 -12.84 13.92
C VAL A 15 -21.66 -11.96 13.64
N LEU A 16 -21.09 -12.01 12.44
CA LEU A 16 -19.94 -11.19 12.07
C LEU A 16 -20.28 -9.69 12.10
N GLN A 17 -21.46 -9.29 11.59
CA GLN A 17 -21.91 -7.89 11.63
C GLN A 17 -22.18 -7.39 13.05
N SER A 18 -22.77 -8.22 13.91
CA SER A 18 -23.13 -7.78 15.26
C SER A 18 -21.94 -7.76 16.23
N SER A 19 -20.91 -8.59 16.02
CA SER A 19 -19.82 -8.77 16.99
C SER A 19 -18.45 -8.31 16.51
N LEU A 20 -18.04 -8.73 15.32
CA LEU A 20 -16.65 -8.52 14.84
C LEU A 20 -16.50 -7.34 13.89
N TYR A 21 -17.52 -7.05 13.09
CA TYR A 21 -17.55 -5.98 12.09
C TYR A 21 -18.80 -5.08 12.26
N PRO A 22 -18.98 -4.45 13.43
CA PRO A 22 -20.18 -3.64 13.69
C PRO A 22 -20.26 -2.47 12.70
N GLY A 23 -21.43 -2.31 12.07
CA GLY A 23 -21.69 -1.27 11.09
C GLY A 23 -21.22 -1.57 9.66
N ALA A 24 -20.59 -2.72 9.42
CA ALA A 24 -20.24 -3.14 8.06
C ALA A 24 -21.48 -3.54 7.25
N SER A 25 -21.45 -3.25 5.94
CA SER A 25 -22.49 -3.70 5.01
C SER A 25 -22.44 -5.23 4.83
N THR A 26 -23.54 -5.80 4.36
CA THR A 26 -23.58 -7.23 4.05
C THR A 26 -22.56 -7.59 2.97
N GLU A 27 -22.40 -6.73 1.95
CA GLU A 27 -21.40 -6.92 0.89
C GLU A 27 -19.99 -6.94 1.46
N SER A 28 -19.65 -6.03 2.37
CA SER A 28 -18.32 -5.98 3.00
C SER A 28 -18.03 -7.23 3.84
N VAL A 29 -19.04 -7.77 4.55
CA VAL A 29 -18.90 -9.03 5.29
C VAL A 29 -18.78 -10.22 4.35
N LEU A 30 -19.48 -10.23 3.22
CA LEU A 30 -19.32 -11.26 2.19
C LEU A 30 -17.88 -11.26 1.62
N MET A 31 -17.30 -10.08 1.36
CA MET A 31 -15.89 -9.99 0.95
C MET A 31 -14.94 -10.60 1.99
N VAL A 32 -15.20 -10.40 3.29
CA VAL A 32 -14.42 -11.05 4.36
C VAL A 32 -14.56 -12.56 4.31
N LEU A 33 -15.78 -13.08 4.14
CA LEU A 33 -16.02 -14.53 4.05
C LEU A 33 -15.33 -15.14 2.85
N ASP A 34 -15.39 -14.49 1.69
CA ASP A 34 -14.73 -14.94 0.46
C ASP A 34 -13.20 -14.91 0.60
N TYR A 35 -12.64 -13.86 1.20
CA TYR A 35 -11.22 -13.78 1.53
C TYR A 35 -10.79 -14.92 2.45
N CYS A 36 -11.53 -15.15 3.52
CA CYS A 36 -11.24 -16.20 4.49
C CYS A 36 -11.35 -17.59 3.84
N LYS A 37 -12.41 -17.83 3.03
CA LYS A 37 -12.60 -19.07 2.30
C LYS A 37 -11.45 -19.36 1.33
N ALA A 38 -11.04 -18.39 0.54
CA ALA A 38 -9.95 -18.53 -0.42
C ALA A 38 -8.61 -18.87 0.26
N ARG A 39 -8.40 -18.42 1.50
CA ARG A 39 -7.17 -18.63 2.26
C ARG A 39 -7.30 -19.66 3.39
N LYS A 40 -8.43 -20.35 3.50
CA LYS A 40 -8.73 -21.35 4.54
C LYS A 40 -8.59 -20.79 5.97
N LEU A 41 -9.01 -19.54 6.17
CA LEU A 41 -8.96 -18.84 7.45
C LEU A 41 -10.32 -18.94 8.15
N ASP A 42 -10.32 -18.96 9.48
CA ASP A 42 -11.54 -18.83 10.28
C ASP A 42 -11.93 -17.36 10.39
N PRO A 43 -13.08 -16.92 9.81
CA PRO A 43 -13.52 -15.53 9.88
C PRO A 43 -13.84 -15.06 11.29
N PHE A 44 -14.14 -15.98 12.23
CA PHE A 44 -14.45 -15.66 13.62
C PHE A 44 -13.21 -15.31 14.45
N LEU A 45 -12.01 -15.62 13.98
CA LEU A 45 -10.76 -15.15 14.58
C LEU A 45 -10.40 -13.69 14.16
N LYS A 46 -11.26 -13.06 13.35
CA LYS A 46 -11.03 -11.70 12.82
C LYS A 46 -9.65 -11.52 12.17
N PRO A 47 -9.31 -12.36 11.19
CA PRO A 47 -7.98 -12.30 10.54
C PRO A 47 -7.78 -11.05 9.70
N VAL A 48 -8.86 -10.42 9.28
CA VAL A 48 -8.86 -9.22 8.44
C VAL A 48 -9.71 -8.11 9.05
N HIS A 49 -9.49 -6.91 8.55
CA HIS A 49 -10.28 -5.72 8.87
C HIS A 49 -10.95 -5.19 7.61
N ILE A 50 -12.12 -4.59 7.79
CA ILE A 50 -12.78 -3.78 6.76
C ILE A 50 -12.33 -2.35 6.99
N VAL A 51 -11.58 -1.80 6.03
CA VAL A 51 -11.06 -0.43 6.10
C VAL A 51 -11.74 0.40 5.02
N PRO A 52 -12.54 1.41 5.40
CA PRO A 52 -13.10 2.33 4.41
C PRO A 52 -12.00 3.21 3.86
N MET A 53 -11.78 3.14 2.55
CA MET A 53 -10.75 3.90 1.85
C MET A 53 -11.36 4.75 0.75
N TRP A 54 -10.79 5.94 0.55
CA TRP A 54 -11.21 6.82 -0.53
C TRP A 54 -10.71 6.32 -1.87
N ASP A 55 -11.63 6.04 -2.78
CA ASP A 55 -11.31 5.73 -4.17
C ASP A 55 -11.32 7.01 -5.01
N SER A 56 -10.17 7.45 -5.48
CA SER A 56 -10.02 8.67 -6.28
C SER A 56 -10.66 8.58 -7.68
N LYS A 57 -10.85 7.35 -8.20
CA LYS A 57 -11.48 7.12 -9.53
C LYS A 57 -12.99 7.26 -9.45
N SER A 58 -13.62 6.56 -8.50
CA SER A 58 -15.07 6.62 -8.30
C SER A 58 -15.53 7.83 -7.47
N LYS A 59 -14.59 8.53 -6.79
CA LYS A 59 -14.85 9.63 -5.83
C LYS A 59 -15.81 9.22 -4.71
N THR A 60 -15.70 8.00 -4.25
CA THR A 60 -16.50 7.42 -3.17
C THR A 60 -15.63 6.72 -2.14
N MET A 61 -16.17 6.53 -0.94
CA MET A 61 -15.57 5.62 0.04
C MET A 61 -15.89 4.18 -0.38
N ARG A 62 -14.87 3.32 -0.39
CA ARG A 62 -14.99 1.91 -0.67
C ARG A 62 -14.40 1.10 0.47
N ASP A 63 -15.10 0.07 0.90
CA ASP A 63 -14.58 -0.88 1.86
C ASP A 63 -13.53 -1.78 1.21
N VAL A 64 -12.38 -1.91 1.87
CA VAL A 64 -11.28 -2.78 1.47
C VAL A 64 -11.00 -3.77 2.59
N VAL A 65 -10.90 -5.05 2.23
CA VAL A 65 -10.55 -6.11 3.18
C VAL A 65 -9.03 -6.20 3.27
N MET A 66 -8.49 -5.90 4.44
CA MET A 66 -7.04 -5.88 4.70
C MET A 66 -6.66 -6.85 5.81
N PRO A 67 -5.52 -7.55 5.68
CA PRO A 67 -5.01 -8.39 6.75
C PRO A 67 -4.71 -7.55 8.00
N GLY A 68 -4.97 -8.11 9.17
CA GLY A 68 -4.49 -7.55 10.44
C GLY A 68 -3.14 -8.14 10.82
N LEU A 69 -2.39 -7.44 11.68
CA LEU A 69 -1.11 -7.94 12.21
C LEU A 69 -1.24 -9.34 12.85
N ASN A 70 -2.38 -9.60 13.50
CA ASN A 70 -2.61 -10.92 14.14
C ASN A 70 -2.65 -12.07 13.12
N LEU A 71 -3.13 -11.83 11.88
CA LEU A 71 -3.07 -12.84 10.83
C LEU A 71 -1.62 -13.21 10.51
N TYR A 72 -0.74 -12.22 10.41
CA TYR A 72 0.68 -12.48 10.15
C TYR A 72 1.36 -13.26 11.27
N ARG A 73 1.07 -12.90 12.52
CA ARG A 73 1.55 -13.65 13.70
C ARG A 73 1.10 -15.09 13.67
N THR A 74 -0.20 -15.32 13.41
CA THR A 74 -0.78 -16.66 13.35
C THR A 74 -0.14 -17.49 12.24
N GLN A 75 -0.07 -16.97 11.04
CA GLN A 75 0.51 -17.67 9.90
C GLN A 75 2.01 -17.96 10.09
N ALA A 76 2.75 -17.01 10.65
CA ALA A 76 4.16 -17.24 10.99
C ALA A 76 4.33 -18.33 12.03
N ALA A 77 3.47 -18.37 13.06
CA ALA A 77 3.49 -19.41 14.07
C ALA A 77 3.10 -20.79 13.49
N GLU A 78 2.04 -20.84 12.66
CA GLU A 78 1.56 -22.06 12.00
C GLU A 78 2.59 -22.64 11.02
N SER A 79 3.48 -21.82 10.45
CA SER A 79 4.58 -22.29 9.60
C SER A 79 5.57 -23.22 10.32
N GLY A 80 5.58 -23.22 11.65
CA GLY A 80 6.56 -23.93 12.48
C GLY A 80 7.98 -23.34 12.38
N GLN A 81 8.15 -22.22 11.67
CA GLN A 81 9.47 -21.60 11.45
C GLN A 81 9.67 -20.33 12.27
N LEU A 82 8.66 -19.82 12.98
CA LEU A 82 8.78 -18.67 13.85
C LEU A 82 9.62 -19.05 15.10
N ALA A 83 10.85 -18.60 15.18
CA ALA A 83 11.73 -18.82 16.31
C ALA A 83 11.53 -17.79 17.44
N GLY A 84 11.01 -16.59 17.10
CA GLY A 84 10.68 -15.57 18.09
C GLY A 84 10.44 -14.19 17.46
N ILE A 85 9.86 -13.31 18.29
CA ILE A 85 9.68 -11.89 18.00
C ILE A 85 10.27 -11.12 19.19
N SER A 86 11.16 -10.16 18.92
CA SER A 86 11.76 -9.36 19.98
C SER A 86 10.75 -8.40 20.62
N GLU A 87 11.04 -7.96 21.83
CA GLU A 87 10.40 -6.77 22.36
C GLU A 87 10.69 -5.56 21.46
N PRO A 88 9.73 -4.61 21.33
CA PRO A 88 9.95 -3.41 20.56
C PRO A 88 10.98 -2.49 21.24
N VAL A 89 11.99 -2.08 20.49
CA VAL A 89 13.00 -1.11 20.94
C VAL A 89 12.64 0.25 20.36
N PHE A 90 12.42 1.23 21.25
CA PHE A 90 12.03 2.58 20.85
C PHE A 90 13.24 3.52 20.86
N GLY A 91 13.26 4.47 19.93
CA GLY A 91 14.17 5.60 19.95
C GLY A 91 13.84 6.63 21.01
N GLU A 92 14.60 7.73 21.02
CA GLU A 92 14.38 8.83 21.95
C GLU A 92 13.00 9.48 21.73
N MET A 93 12.46 10.05 22.81
CA MET A 93 11.21 10.80 22.76
C MET A 93 11.46 12.15 22.09
N THR A 94 10.74 12.41 21.01
CA THR A 94 10.87 13.59 20.17
C THR A 94 9.54 14.32 20.08
N GLU A 95 9.59 15.65 20.04
CA GLU A 95 8.42 16.49 19.79
C GLU A 95 8.14 16.60 18.30
N PHE A 96 6.95 16.17 17.90
CA PHE A 96 6.48 16.25 16.52
C PHE A 96 5.33 17.27 16.40
N ASN A 97 5.20 17.85 15.20
CA ASN A 97 4.09 18.74 14.86
C ASN A 97 3.47 18.29 13.53
N PHE A 98 2.31 17.66 13.61
CA PHE A 98 1.56 17.19 12.48
C PHE A 98 0.30 18.05 12.28
N GLY A 99 0.27 18.89 11.24
CA GLY A 99 -0.87 19.74 10.93
C GLY A 99 -1.30 20.66 12.10
N GLY A 100 -0.32 21.14 12.89
CA GLY A 100 -0.57 21.95 14.09
C GLY A 100 -0.81 21.16 15.37
N PHE A 101 -0.97 19.85 15.30
CA PHE A 101 -1.08 18.97 16.48
C PHE A 101 0.32 18.60 17.00
N LYS A 102 0.66 19.10 18.19
CA LYS A 102 1.93 18.78 18.85
C LYS A 102 1.80 17.50 19.67
N MET A 103 2.76 16.59 19.54
CA MET A 103 2.80 15.35 20.33
C MET A 103 4.24 14.92 20.59
N SER A 104 4.45 14.32 21.77
CA SER A 104 5.71 13.65 22.10
C SER A 104 5.58 12.16 21.82
N ALA A 105 6.48 11.62 21.01
CA ALA A 105 6.48 10.22 20.63
C ALA A 105 7.91 9.72 20.38
N PRO A 106 8.17 8.39 20.38
CA PRO A 106 9.48 7.86 20.00
C PRO A 106 9.81 8.22 18.56
N ALA A 107 11.05 8.60 18.29
CA ALA A 107 11.51 8.90 16.93
C ALA A 107 11.38 7.70 15.99
N PHE A 108 11.63 6.49 16.50
CA PHE A 108 11.50 5.24 15.75
C PHE A 108 11.11 4.08 16.65
N CYS A 109 10.71 2.97 16.02
CA CYS A 109 10.60 1.66 16.67
C CYS A 109 11.32 0.61 15.82
N LYS A 110 12.05 -0.28 16.50
CA LYS A 110 12.75 -1.42 15.91
C LYS A 110 12.20 -2.72 16.46
N VAL A 111 11.86 -3.66 15.58
CA VAL A 111 11.43 -5.02 15.93
C VAL A 111 12.23 -6.02 15.09
N THR A 112 12.59 -7.14 15.71
CA THR A 112 13.29 -8.25 15.03
C THR A 112 12.44 -9.50 15.12
N VAL A 113 12.22 -10.15 13.98
CA VAL A 113 11.60 -11.47 13.85
C VAL A 113 12.69 -12.48 13.53
N SER A 114 12.75 -13.54 14.31
CA SER A 114 13.69 -14.66 14.12
C SER A 114 12.97 -15.82 13.45
N ARG A 115 13.50 -16.29 12.32
CA ARG A 115 12.97 -17.42 11.55
C ARG A 115 13.95 -18.57 11.51
N LEU A 116 13.45 -19.79 11.79
CA LEU A 116 14.19 -21.01 11.58
C LEU A 116 14.28 -21.33 10.09
N MET A 117 15.47 -21.35 9.55
CA MET A 117 15.72 -21.62 8.15
C MET A 117 15.80 -23.13 7.87
N PRO A 118 15.62 -23.58 6.61
CA PRO A 118 15.67 -24.99 6.24
C PRO A 118 17.00 -25.71 6.59
N ASN A 119 18.09 -24.94 6.70
CA ASN A 119 19.41 -25.45 7.08
C ASN A 119 19.58 -25.60 8.61
N GLY A 120 18.54 -25.38 9.40
CA GLY A 120 18.55 -25.44 10.87
C GLY A 120 19.07 -24.18 11.57
N ASN A 121 19.55 -23.18 10.85
CA ASN A 121 20.01 -21.92 11.42
C ASN A 121 18.84 -20.95 11.68
N VAL A 122 19.00 -20.07 12.67
CA VAL A 122 18.07 -18.99 12.92
C VAL A 122 18.57 -17.72 12.23
N ALA A 123 17.73 -17.18 11.34
CA ALA A 123 17.98 -15.88 10.69
C ALA A 123 17.13 -14.78 11.35
N ASN A 124 17.70 -13.60 11.52
CA ASN A 124 17.07 -12.46 12.14
C ASN A 124 16.69 -11.41 11.08
N PHE A 125 15.43 -11.02 11.07
CA PHE A 125 14.88 -10.02 10.15
C PHE A 125 14.40 -8.81 10.95
N THR A 126 15.13 -7.71 10.82
CA THR A 126 14.85 -6.48 11.57
C THR A 126 14.17 -5.46 10.67
N ALA A 127 13.12 -4.83 11.20
CA ALA A 127 12.52 -3.63 10.65
C ALA A 127 12.69 -2.46 11.62
N VAL A 128 12.85 -1.29 11.05
CA VAL A 128 12.86 -0.01 11.77
C VAL A 128 11.85 0.90 11.07
N GLU A 129 10.91 1.41 11.85
CA GLU A 129 9.90 2.33 11.38
C GLU A 129 10.07 3.67 12.09
N PHE A 130 10.12 4.75 11.33
CA PHE A 130 10.23 6.11 11.85
C PHE A 130 8.84 6.72 12.04
N MET A 131 8.67 7.49 13.13
CA MET A 131 7.36 8.07 13.46
C MET A 131 6.81 8.96 12.34
N GLU A 132 7.67 9.78 11.73
CA GLU A 132 7.28 10.72 10.66
C GLU A 132 6.76 10.02 9.40
N GLU A 133 7.24 8.80 9.11
CA GLU A 133 6.86 8.02 7.93
C GLU A 133 5.67 7.08 8.21
N ALA A 134 5.65 6.49 9.41
CA ALA A 134 4.66 5.51 9.79
C ALA A 134 3.30 6.11 10.17
N ILE A 135 3.30 7.33 10.72
CA ILE A 135 2.09 7.96 11.27
C ILE A 135 1.02 8.18 10.20
N SER A 136 -0.20 7.78 10.51
CA SER A 136 -1.36 8.07 9.66
C SER A 136 -1.96 9.42 10.04
N VAL A 137 -2.15 10.27 9.03
CA VAL A 137 -2.71 11.60 9.20
C VAL A 137 -4.01 11.77 8.40
N SER A 138 -4.89 12.63 8.89
CA SER A 138 -6.11 13.05 8.18
C SER A 138 -5.79 13.98 7.01
N LYS A 139 -6.80 14.38 6.26
CA LYS A 139 -6.65 15.37 5.17
C LYS A 139 -6.10 16.72 5.64
N GLU A 140 -6.36 17.07 6.90
CA GLU A 140 -5.85 18.28 7.55
C GLU A 140 -4.40 18.12 8.08
N GLY A 141 -3.77 16.96 7.83
CA GLY A 141 -2.42 16.66 8.27
C GLY A 141 -2.30 16.30 9.76
N THR A 142 -3.42 16.18 10.51
CA THR A 142 -3.38 15.78 11.91
C THR A 142 -3.42 14.27 12.07
N PRO A 143 -2.75 13.68 13.09
CA PRO A 143 -2.76 12.24 13.30
C PRO A 143 -4.17 11.68 13.51
N THR A 144 -4.41 10.45 13.06
CA THR A 144 -5.67 9.75 13.30
C THR A 144 -5.88 9.48 14.81
N PRO A 145 -7.12 9.21 15.27
CA PRO A 145 -7.42 9.05 16.69
C PRO A 145 -6.56 8.00 17.40
N MET A 146 -6.26 6.88 16.73
CA MET A 146 -5.44 5.82 17.33
C MET A 146 -3.98 6.23 17.48
N TRP A 147 -3.42 6.94 16.50
CA TRP A 147 -2.07 7.50 16.59
C TRP A 147 -1.95 8.59 17.67
N LYS A 148 -2.98 9.43 17.85
CA LYS A 148 -3.04 10.39 18.98
C LYS A 148 -3.06 9.68 20.33
N LYS A 149 -3.86 8.62 20.46
CA LYS A 149 -4.09 7.92 21.73
C LYS A 149 -2.94 6.98 22.13
N ARG A 150 -2.35 6.27 21.14
CA ARG A 150 -1.38 5.19 21.38
C ARG A 150 -0.23 5.20 20.38
N PRO A 151 0.54 6.29 20.25
CA PRO A 151 1.58 6.42 19.23
C PRO A 151 2.64 5.30 19.30
N ARG A 152 3.11 4.96 20.50
CA ARG A 152 4.07 3.86 20.70
C ARG A 152 3.51 2.51 20.23
N GLY A 153 2.26 2.22 20.61
CA GLY A 153 1.63 0.95 20.24
C GLY A 153 1.37 0.83 18.74
N MET A 154 1.02 1.92 18.08
CA MET A 154 0.84 1.94 16.62
C MET A 154 2.18 1.78 15.91
N LEU A 155 3.20 2.52 16.31
CA LEU A 155 4.54 2.43 15.73
C LEU A 155 5.17 1.03 15.93
N ALA A 156 4.96 0.40 17.09
CA ALA A 156 5.42 -0.97 17.33
C ALA A 156 4.72 -1.98 16.41
N LYS A 157 3.41 -1.85 16.20
CA LYS A 157 2.66 -2.71 15.28
C LYS A 157 3.15 -2.57 13.84
N THR A 158 3.43 -1.35 13.39
CA THR A 158 3.96 -1.09 12.04
C THR A 158 5.34 -1.74 11.87
N ALA A 159 6.24 -1.55 12.83
CA ALA A 159 7.57 -2.16 12.80
C ALA A 159 7.52 -3.70 12.82
N GLU A 160 6.60 -4.27 13.61
CA GLU A 160 6.41 -5.73 13.68
C GLU A 160 5.82 -6.29 12.37
N SER A 161 4.84 -5.61 11.77
CA SER A 161 4.28 -5.98 10.46
C SER A 161 5.36 -6.04 9.39
N GLN A 162 6.22 -5.04 9.33
CA GLN A 162 7.35 -4.99 8.40
C GLN A 162 8.36 -6.10 8.65
N ALA A 163 8.69 -6.38 9.92
CA ALA A 163 9.63 -7.44 10.27
C ALA A 163 9.08 -8.83 9.90
N LEU A 164 7.78 -9.07 10.12
CA LEU A 164 7.09 -10.31 9.74
C LEU A 164 7.07 -10.49 8.21
N ARG A 165 6.78 -9.44 7.43
CA ARG A 165 6.84 -9.51 5.95
C ARG A 165 8.23 -9.81 5.43
N LYS A 166 9.28 -9.24 6.04
CA LYS A 166 10.68 -9.54 5.70
C LYS A 166 11.05 -10.98 6.02
N ALA A 167 10.58 -11.49 7.17
CA ALA A 167 10.90 -12.85 7.61
C ALA A 167 10.10 -13.91 6.85
N PHE A 168 8.85 -13.62 6.47
CA PHE A 168 7.90 -14.54 5.87
C PHE A 168 7.24 -13.95 4.61
N PRO A 169 8.00 -13.67 3.55
CA PRO A 169 7.46 -13.08 2.31
C PRO A 169 6.50 -14.01 1.56
N ASP A 170 6.57 -15.30 1.84
CA ASP A 170 5.72 -16.37 1.32
C ASP A 170 4.31 -16.41 1.95
N ILE A 171 4.14 -15.80 3.13
CA ILE A 171 2.85 -15.80 3.83
C ILE A 171 1.94 -14.70 3.30
N ASN A 172 2.40 -13.46 3.32
CA ASN A 172 1.67 -12.31 2.79
C ASN A 172 2.61 -11.11 2.60
N SER A 173 2.44 -10.39 1.50
CA SER A 173 3.19 -9.18 1.18
C SER A 173 2.34 -7.90 1.27
N ALA A 174 1.02 -8.02 1.54
CA ALA A 174 0.13 -6.87 1.62
C ALA A 174 0.40 -6.03 2.87
N GLU A 175 0.05 -4.75 2.83
CA GLU A 175 0.06 -3.88 4.00
C GLU A 175 -1.06 -4.28 4.96
N THR A 176 -0.81 -4.11 6.26
CA THR A 176 -1.82 -4.41 7.29
C THR A 176 -2.81 -3.25 7.44
N ALA A 177 -3.99 -3.57 7.98
CA ALA A 177 -5.00 -2.56 8.27
C ALA A 177 -4.48 -1.48 9.25
N GLU A 178 -3.57 -1.87 10.16
CA GLU A 178 -2.94 -0.94 11.10
C GLU A 178 -1.98 0.05 10.43
N GLU A 179 -1.33 -0.36 9.35
CA GLU A 179 -0.44 0.50 8.55
C GLU A 179 -1.25 1.45 7.66
N MET A 180 -2.43 1.03 7.23
CA MET A 180 -3.29 1.77 6.29
C MET A 180 -4.40 2.58 6.97
N ASP A 181 -4.53 2.50 8.31
CA ASP A 181 -5.56 3.24 9.06
C ASP A 181 -5.45 4.76 8.84
N GLY A 182 -6.48 5.35 8.21
CA GLY A 182 -6.52 6.78 7.88
C GLY A 182 -5.74 7.19 6.63
N LYS A 183 -5.07 6.27 5.94
CA LYS A 183 -4.47 6.55 4.62
C LYS A 183 -5.55 6.44 3.53
N SER A 184 -5.45 7.24 2.48
CA SER A 184 -6.23 7.02 1.26
C SER A 184 -5.54 5.96 0.41
N TYR A 185 -6.31 5.18 -0.32
CA TYR A 185 -5.77 4.30 -1.34
C TYR A 185 -5.28 5.20 -2.49
N PHE A 186 -4.05 5.67 -2.36
CA PHE A 186 -3.30 6.07 -3.54
C PHE A 186 -2.88 4.77 -4.19
N ASP A 187 -3.31 4.59 -5.41
CA ASP A 187 -2.81 3.53 -6.27
C ASP A 187 -1.33 3.85 -6.58
N GLU A 188 -0.43 3.64 -5.59
CA GLU A 188 1.02 3.68 -5.80
C GLU A 188 1.44 2.65 -6.86
N GLN A 189 0.59 1.66 -7.13
CA GLN A 189 0.76 0.75 -8.27
C GLN A 189 0.50 1.44 -9.62
N THR A 190 -0.11 2.63 -9.62
CA THR A 190 -0.26 3.42 -10.85
C THR A 190 0.96 4.31 -11.11
N GLU A 191 1.79 4.63 -10.12
CA GLU A 191 3.06 5.36 -10.38
C GLU A 191 4.19 4.42 -10.83
N THR A 192 4.18 3.13 -10.46
CA THR A 192 5.19 2.15 -10.93
C THR A 192 4.67 1.22 -12.03
N ARG A 193 3.39 1.26 -12.32
CA ARG A 193 2.76 0.74 -13.52
C ARG A 193 2.01 1.89 -14.19
N ALA A 194 2.74 2.88 -14.63
CA ALA A 194 2.38 3.53 -15.87
C ALA A 194 2.43 2.39 -16.91
N VAL A 195 1.32 1.68 -17.09
CA VAL A 195 0.98 1.16 -18.40
C VAL A 195 1.00 2.43 -19.24
N THR A 196 2.14 2.68 -19.86
CA THR A 196 2.32 3.77 -20.79
C THR A 196 1.23 3.51 -21.80
N SER A 197 0.15 4.28 -21.76
CA SER A 197 -1.00 4.03 -22.64
C SER A 197 -0.42 4.04 -24.04
N GLU A 198 -0.96 3.24 -24.94
CA GLU A 198 -0.46 3.14 -26.31
C GLU A 198 -0.32 4.53 -26.94
N ILE A 199 -1.20 5.47 -26.54
CA ILE A 199 -1.16 6.87 -26.96
C ILE A 199 0.02 7.63 -26.32
N ALA A 200 0.42 7.32 -25.10
CA ALA A 200 1.56 7.97 -24.45
C ALA A 200 2.90 7.46 -25.02
N LEU A 201 2.98 6.18 -25.41
CA LEU A 201 4.13 5.65 -26.15
C LEU A 201 4.24 6.30 -27.53
N LYS A 202 3.14 6.44 -28.26
CA LYS A 202 3.11 7.17 -29.54
C LYS A 202 3.54 8.61 -29.39
N ALA A 203 3.12 9.29 -28.32
CA ALA A 203 3.53 10.66 -28.02
C ALA A 203 5.05 10.77 -27.81
N LEU A 204 5.65 9.82 -27.08
CA LEU A 204 7.11 9.77 -26.86
C LEU A 204 7.86 9.49 -28.17
N ASP A 205 7.35 8.60 -29.01
CA ASP A 205 7.98 8.30 -30.30
C ASP A 205 7.91 9.49 -31.26
N CYS A 206 6.80 10.23 -31.30
CA CYS A 206 6.70 11.47 -32.05
C CYS A 206 7.66 12.57 -31.50
N ALA A 207 7.80 12.66 -30.19
CA ALA A 207 8.77 13.59 -29.57
C ALA A 207 10.23 13.25 -29.92
N LYS A 208 10.58 11.97 -30.03
CA LYS A 208 11.91 11.53 -30.49
C LYS A 208 12.18 11.85 -31.98
N GLN A 209 11.15 12.10 -32.76
CA GLN A 209 11.27 12.52 -34.17
C GLN A 209 11.38 14.03 -34.35
N GLY A 210 11.24 14.81 -33.29
CA GLY A 210 11.41 16.25 -33.25
C GLY A 210 10.13 17.02 -32.94
N THR A 211 10.29 18.34 -32.81
CA THR A 211 9.20 19.27 -32.42
C THR A 211 8.06 19.32 -33.42
N ALA A 212 8.34 19.23 -34.72
CA ALA A 212 7.31 19.27 -35.77
C ALA A 212 6.38 18.03 -35.64
N ALA A 213 6.94 16.81 -35.60
CA ALA A 213 6.20 15.59 -35.50
C ALA A 213 5.37 15.53 -34.20
N TYR A 214 5.96 15.95 -33.07
CA TYR A 214 5.25 16.01 -31.81
C TYR A 214 4.10 17.01 -31.80
N THR A 215 4.29 18.17 -32.39
CA THR A 215 3.25 19.24 -32.50
C THR A 215 2.07 18.77 -33.32
N ASP A 216 2.30 18.13 -34.46
CA ASP A 216 1.24 17.63 -35.32
C ASP A 216 0.48 16.48 -34.69
N PHE A 217 1.19 15.55 -34.02
CA PHE A 217 0.56 14.52 -33.21
C PHE A 217 -0.31 15.13 -32.09
N TRP A 218 0.20 16.15 -31.38
CA TRP A 218 -0.53 16.79 -30.28
C TRP A 218 -1.82 17.50 -30.78
N LYS A 219 -1.85 18.03 -32.00
CA LYS A 219 -3.06 18.63 -32.59
C LYS A 219 -4.09 17.57 -32.99
N SER A 220 -3.66 16.37 -33.37
CA SER A 220 -4.53 15.29 -33.88
C SER A 220 -5.31 14.55 -32.81
N ILE A 221 -4.87 14.61 -31.54
CA ILE A 221 -5.43 13.84 -30.44
C ILE A 221 -6.51 14.59 -29.66
N SER A 222 -7.42 13.84 -29.03
CA SER A 222 -8.53 14.35 -28.21
C SER A 222 -8.07 14.96 -26.88
N ALA A 223 -8.94 15.69 -26.22
CA ALA A 223 -8.68 16.27 -24.89
C ALA A 223 -8.42 15.18 -23.81
N GLN A 224 -9.07 14.02 -23.94
CA GLN A 224 -8.89 12.90 -23.03
C GLN A 224 -7.50 12.28 -23.19
N GLU A 225 -7.08 12.03 -24.43
CA GLU A 225 -5.76 11.48 -24.75
C GLU A 225 -4.62 12.42 -24.31
N ARG A 226 -4.80 13.75 -24.47
CA ARG A 226 -3.85 14.74 -23.91
C ARG A 226 -3.71 14.65 -22.40
N LYS A 227 -4.81 14.36 -21.69
CA LYS A 227 -4.80 14.18 -20.24
C LYS A 227 -4.01 12.92 -19.85
N GLU A 228 -4.15 11.84 -20.59
CA GLU A 228 -3.40 10.59 -20.38
C GLU A 228 -1.90 10.78 -20.61
N ILE A 229 -1.52 11.47 -21.67
CA ILE A 229 -0.12 11.79 -21.96
C ILE A 229 0.50 12.67 -20.86
N ARG A 230 -0.24 13.69 -20.37
CA ARG A 230 0.24 14.54 -19.26
C ARG A 230 0.37 13.75 -17.95
N ALA A 231 -0.48 12.76 -17.71
CA ALA A 231 -0.36 11.88 -16.56
C ALA A 231 0.86 10.96 -16.67
N ALA A 232 1.16 10.44 -17.87
CA ALA A 232 2.32 9.59 -18.12
C ALA A 232 3.65 10.37 -18.10
N TYR A 233 3.63 11.62 -18.55
CA TYR A 233 4.80 12.50 -18.64
C TYR A 233 4.50 13.86 -17.99
N PRO A 234 4.54 13.97 -16.65
CA PRO A 234 4.20 15.22 -15.95
C PRO A 234 5.09 16.41 -16.29
N GLN A 235 6.34 16.16 -16.65
CA GLN A 235 7.30 17.18 -17.10
C GLN A 235 7.14 17.57 -18.58
N GLY A 236 6.23 16.89 -19.29
CA GLY A 236 6.03 17.06 -20.73
C GLY A 236 7.13 16.40 -21.58
N LEU A 237 6.91 16.39 -22.90
CA LEU A 237 7.83 15.77 -23.87
C LEU A 237 8.56 16.82 -24.74
N ASN A 238 8.36 18.10 -24.47
CA ASN A 238 8.92 19.19 -25.30
C ASN A 238 10.45 19.22 -25.29
N GLU A 239 11.07 18.93 -24.14
CA GLU A 239 12.54 18.93 -24.06
C GLU A 239 13.16 17.75 -24.83
N ILE A 240 12.48 16.62 -24.88
CA ILE A 240 12.88 15.46 -25.70
C ILE A 240 12.78 15.83 -27.19
N ALA A 241 11.71 16.50 -27.59
CA ALA A 241 11.50 16.90 -28.95
C ALA A 241 12.55 17.94 -29.44
N LYS A 242 12.90 18.92 -28.61
CA LYS A 242 13.98 19.87 -28.88
C LYS A 242 15.35 19.21 -28.97
N ALA A 243 15.64 18.25 -28.08
CA ALA A 243 16.89 17.52 -28.12
C ALA A 243 17.02 16.66 -29.40
N ALA A 244 15.93 16.10 -29.88
CA ALA A 244 15.89 15.37 -31.15
C ALA A 244 16.18 16.29 -32.35
N ASP A 245 15.59 17.49 -32.39
CA ASP A 245 15.88 18.48 -33.44
C ASP A 245 17.35 18.92 -33.43
N ALA A 246 17.90 19.18 -32.24
CA ALA A 246 19.29 19.57 -32.09
C ALA A 246 20.27 18.47 -32.56
N LYS A 247 19.92 17.19 -32.28
CA LYS A 247 20.72 16.05 -32.76
C LYS A 247 20.67 15.91 -34.28
N ALA A 248 19.49 16.00 -34.89
CA ALA A 248 19.36 15.96 -36.35
C ALA A 248 20.12 17.07 -37.03
N GLN A 249 20.14 18.26 -36.44
CA GLN A 249 20.88 19.42 -36.99
C GLN A 249 22.41 19.22 -36.86
N ALA A 250 22.90 18.58 -35.81
CA ALA A 250 24.31 18.26 -35.64
C ALA A 250 24.78 17.21 -36.68
N GLU A 251 23.96 16.18 -36.94
CA GLU A 251 24.25 15.13 -37.93
C GLU A 251 24.35 15.71 -39.36
N ILE A 252 23.46 16.65 -39.73
CA ILE A 252 23.52 17.35 -41.05
C ILE A 252 24.80 18.18 -41.21
N ILE A 253 25.30 18.77 -40.13
CA ILE A 253 26.54 19.58 -40.15
C ILE A 253 27.77 18.67 -40.26
N GLU A 254 27.77 17.48 -39.64
CA GLU A 254 28.86 16.51 -39.76
C GLU A 254 28.93 15.86 -41.14
N GLU A 255 27.79 15.62 -41.81
CA GLU A 255 27.76 15.07 -43.18
C GLU A 255 28.13 16.10 -44.26
N ALA A 256 28.15 17.38 -43.91
CA ALA A 256 28.47 18.49 -44.83
C ALA A 256 29.95 18.93 -44.76
N GLN A 257 30.79 18.29 -43.93
CA GLN A 257 32.22 18.51 -43.82
C GLN A 257 33.03 17.37 -44.43
#